data_608b7359dbc09b01950636e128dbc816
#
_entry.id   608b7359dbc09b01950636e128dbc816
#
_cell.length_a   1.000
_cell.length_b   1.000
_cell.length_c   1.000
_cell.angle_alpha   90.00
_cell.angle_beta   90.00
_cell.angle_gamma   90.00
#
_symmetry.space_group_name_H-M   'P 1'
#
loop_
_entity.id
_entity.type
_entity.pdbx_description
1 polymer ?
#
loop_
_entity_poly.entity_id
_entity_poly.type
_entity_poly.pdbx_seq_one_letter_code
_entity_poly.pdbx_strand_id
1 'polypeptide(L)'
;VFTDSFRATVIAARMVNVLLGCGMAWFTWKIGELLFRKKETGRLFAVLVCFLPGTCFLFSYINTDGLALFTTAWILYCWCRACKEGWTLKVCIQMGIAMGLCMLSYYNAYGYLLMSAVFFAGCMMKCGEQKWDWQQLLKKGCLMLGIVFLVAGWWFIRSGILYDGDFLGMKTSSIYAEKYAIDELKPSNRVLPVNMGMSVLDMIWWVPGEWQHNWLVTVLVSFVGTFGHLDIFMPYLWSKVYLIVFAVGILGNSWRLR
;
A
#
# COMPACT_ATOMS: atom_id res chain seq x y z
N VAL A 1 15.86 6.07 29.09
CA VAL A 1 14.89 7.02 28.64
C VAL A 1 13.48 6.44 28.54
N PHE A 2 13.31 5.18 28.76
CA PHE A 2 12.01 4.56 28.58
C PHE A 2 11.52 4.08 29.93
N THR A 3 10.33 4.52 30.31
CA THR A 3 9.66 4.02 31.51
C THR A 3 9.48 2.52 31.36
N ASP A 4 9.82 1.75 32.39
CA ASP A 4 9.63 0.30 32.44
C ASP A 4 8.14 -0.11 32.41
N SER A 5 7.25 0.85 32.24
CA SER A 5 5.82 0.62 32.14
C SER A 5 5.47 0.08 30.74
N PHE A 6 4.96 -1.14 30.66
CA PHE A 6 4.41 -1.73 29.45
C PHE A 6 3.44 -0.81 28.71
N ARG A 7 2.59 -0.09 29.47
CA ARG A 7 1.65 0.89 28.89
C ARG A 7 2.35 2.02 28.15
N ALA A 8 3.43 2.57 28.69
CA ALA A 8 4.20 3.63 28.03
C ALA A 8 4.86 3.13 26.74
N THR A 9 5.39 1.90 26.76
CA THR A 9 5.96 1.25 25.57
C THR A 9 4.93 1.08 24.47
N VAL A 10 3.73 0.59 24.79
CA VAL A 10 2.63 0.43 23.82
C VAL A 10 2.19 1.77 23.25
N ILE A 11 2.07 2.82 24.08
CA ILE A 11 1.71 4.16 23.62
C ILE A 11 2.80 4.71 22.69
N ALA A 12 4.07 4.60 23.06
CA ALA A 12 5.18 5.06 22.23
C ALA A 12 5.20 4.36 20.86
N ALA A 13 4.99 3.05 20.82
CA ALA A 13 4.91 2.29 19.58
C ALA A 13 3.71 2.70 18.71
N ARG A 14 2.54 2.98 19.30
CA ARG A 14 1.37 3.52 18.57
C ARG A 14 1.64 4.91 18.00
N MET A 15 2.38 5.77 18.72
CA MET A 15 2.70 7.11 18.22
C MET A 15 3.50 7.09 16.92
N VAL A 16 4.29 6.04 16.66
CA VAL A 16 4.97 5.88 15.37
C VAL A 16 3.95 5.79 14.23
N ASN A 17 2.91 4.97 14.38
CA ASN A 17 1.86 4.86 13.35
C ASN A 17 1.06 6.16 13.21
N VAL A 18 0.77 6.86 14.29
CA VAL A 18 0.12 8.19 14.23
C VAL A 18 0.97 9.18 13.42
N LEU A 19 2.28 9.22 13.63
CA LEU A 19 3.19 10.07 12.86
C LEU A 19 3.23 9.69 11.37
N LEU A 20 3.23 8.40 11.05
CA LEU A 20 3.09 7.92 9.68
C LEU A 20 1.75 8.34 9.06
N GLY A 21 0.67 8.31 9.83
CA GLY A 21 -0.65 8.82 9.42
C GLY A 21 -0.65 10.31 9.12
N CYS A 22 0.03 11.13 9.94
CA CYS A 22 0.22 12.54 9.65
C CYS A 22 1.02 12.77 8.36
N GLY A 23 2.06 11.97 8.13
CA GLY A 23 2.84 12.00 6.90
C GLY A 23 2.02 11.61 5.68
N MET A 24 1.19 10.56 5.77
CA MET A 24 0.24 10.18 4.73
C MET A 24 -0.74 11.30 4.43
N ALA A 25 -1.32 11.93 5.45
CA ALA A 25 -2.25 13.05 5.29
C ALA A 25 -1.59 14.24 4.58
N TRP A 26 -0.34 14.52 4.91
CA TRP A 26 0.43 15.57 4.25
C TRP A 26 0.65 15.29 2.76
N PHE A 27 1.05 14.05 2.40
CA PHE A 27 1.20 13.67 0.98
C PHE A 27 -0.15 13.67 0.25
N THR A 28 -1.21 13.18 0.87
CA THR A 28 -2.56 13.18 0.29
C THR A 28 -3.03 14.61 0.02
N TRP A 29 -2.78 15.54 0.94
CA TRP A 29 -3.07 16.95 0.72
C TRP A 29 -2.26 17.52 -0.45
N LYS A 30 -0.96 17.22 -0.53
CA LYS A 30 -0.10 17.64 -1.64
C LYS A 30 -0.54 17.05 -2.99
N ILE A 31 -1.01 15.80 -3.03
CA ILE A 31 -1.63 15.21 -4.21
C ILE A 31 -2.89 16.01 -4.59
N GLY A 32 -3.73 16.36 -3.62
CA GLY A 32 -4.92 17.19 -3.85
C GLY A 32 -4.58 18.54 -4.49
N GLU A 33 -3.53 19.22 -4.02
CA GLU A 33 -3.05 20.49 -4.63
C GLU A 33 -2.52 20.30 -6.08
N LEU A 34 -1.98 19.13 -6.38
CA LEU A 34 -1.48 18.84 -7.73
C LEU A 34 -2.59 18.44 -8.70
N LEU A 35 -3.61 17.70 -8.26
CA LEU A 35 -4.65 17.15 -9.14
C LEU A 35 -5.81 18.13 -9.37
N PHE A 36 -6.18 18.92 -8.37
CA PHE A 36 -7.37 19.76 -8.45
C PHE A 36 -7.03 21.25 -8.66
N ARG A 37 -7.79 21.90 -9.55
CA ARG A 37 -7.64 23.34 -9.80
C ARG A 37 -8.10 24.20 -8.62
N LYS A 38 -9.19 23.77 -7.94
CA LYS A 38 -9.76 24.45 -6.79
C LYS A 38 -9.15 23.89 -5.50
N LYS A 39 -8.63 24.75 -4.64
CA LYS A 39 -8.02 24.36 -3.36
C LYS A 39 -9.00 23.63 -2.44
N GLU A 40 -10.27 24.04 -2.45
CA GLU A 40 -11.32 23.43 -1.65
C GLU A 40 -11.57 21.97 -2.06
N THR A 41 -11.55 21.68 -3.35
CA THR A 41 -11.71 20.31 -3.87
C THR A 41 -10.52 19.43 -3.48
N GLY A 42 -9.31 19.97 -3.55
CA GLY A 42 -8.10 19.26 -3.10
C GLY A 42 -8.12 18.98 -1.59
N ARG A 43 -8.60 19.94 -0.78
CA ARG A 43 -8.77 19.73 0.67
C ARG A 43 -9.84 18.69 0.98
N LEU A 44 -10.99 18.76 0.30
CA LEU A 44 -12.06 17.76 0.46
C LEU A 44 -11.56 16.35 0.11
N PHE A 45 -10.81 16.21 -0.98
CA PHE A 45 -10.17 14.94 -1.35
C PHE A 45 -9.28 14.42 -0.21
N ALA A 46 -8.41 15.27 0.33
CA ALA A 46 -7.53 14.88 1.43
C ALA A 46 -8.31 14.45 2.68
N VAL A 47 -9.35 15.18 3.04
CA VAL A 47 -10.23 14.85 4.18
C VAL A 47 -10.91 13.50 3.95
N LEU A 48 -11.50 13.27 2.78
CA LEU A 48 -12.20 12.01 2.47
C LEU A 48 -11.28 10.80 2.52
N VAL A 49 -10.05 10.92 2.05
CA VAL A 49 -9.06 9.82 2.09
C VAL A 49 -8.53 9.59 3.51
N CYS A 50 -8.16 10.66 4.22
CA CYS A 50 -7.54 10.54 5.54
C CYS A 50 -8.51 10.10 6.62
N PHE A 51 -9.78 10.51 6.54
CA PHE A 51 -10.82 10.17 7.50
C PHE A 51 -11.68 8.97 7.08
N LEU A 52 -11.23 8.21 6.09
CA LEU A 52 -11.82 6.91 5.84
C LEU A 52 -11.66 6.04 7.09
N PRO A 53 -12.75 5.42 7.62
CA PRO A 53 -12.68 4.69 8.88
C PRO A 53 -11.59 3.61 8.93
N GLY A 54 -11.41 2.86 7.85
CA GLY A 54 -10.32 1.89 7.71
C GLY A 54 -8.94 2.54 7.83
N THR A 55 -8.73 3.71 7.22
CA THR A 55 -7.46 4.46 7.32
C THR A 55 -7.20 4.90 8.77
N CYS A 56 -8.19 5.50 9.43
CA CYS A 56 -8.05 5.92 10.82
C CYS A 56 -7.74 4.73 11.75
N PHE A 57 -8.38 3.60 11.53
CA PHE A 57 -8.13 2.39 12.29
C PHE A 57 -6.69 1.90 12.11
N LEU A 58 -6.19 1.79 10.88
CA LEU A 58 -4.84 1.31 10.59
C LEU A 58 -3.75 2.17 11.22
N PHE A 59 -3.97 3.47 11.39
CA PHE A 59 -3.01 4.34 12.09
C PHE A 59 -3.20 4.41 13.62
N SER A 60 -4.20 3.74 14.19
CA SER A 60 -4.50 3.76 15.61
C SER A 60 -3.81 2.67 16.43
N TYR A 61 -3.28 1.63 15.81
CA TYR A 61 -2.65 0.49 16.49
C TYR A 61 -1.30 0.13 15.87
N ILE A 62 -0.56 -0.77 16.53
CA ILE A 62 0.78 -1.19 16.10
C ILE A 62 0.62 -2.23 14.96
N ASN A 63 1.00 -1.83 13.75
CA ASN A 63 0.98 -2.69 12.58
C ASN A 63 1.99 -2.21 11.53
N THR A 64 2.22 -3.01 10.50
CA THR A 64 3.08 -2.69 9.35
C THR A 64 2.36 -1.95 8.23
N ASP A 65 1.02 -1.97 8.23
CA ASP A 65 0.19 -1.34 7.20
C ASP A 65 0.31 0.19 7.23
N GLY A 66 0.53 0.78 8.40
CA GLY A 66 0.74 2.22 8.55
C GLY A 66 1.92 2.72 7.70
N LEU A 67 3.06 2.00 7.74
CA LEU A 67 4.22 2.34 6.91
C LEU A 67 3.91 2.10 5.41
N ALA A 68 3.18 1.04 5.07
CA ALA A 68 2.78 0.76 3.69
C ALA A 68 1.88 1.86 3.12
N LEU A 69 0.87 2.31 3.86
CA LEU A 69 -0.03 3.40 3.44
C LEU A 69 0.71 4.74 3.29
N PHE A 70 1.59 5.06 4.24
CA PHE A 70 2.41 6.26 4.16
C PHE A 70 3.29 6.27 2.92
N THR A 71 4.00 5.17 2.66
CA THR A 71 4.92 5.08 1.52
C THR A 71 4.20 5.02 0.19
N THR A 72 3.04 4.37 0.10
CA THR A 72 2.21 4.39 -1.12
C THR A 72 1.67 5.78 -1.43
N ALA A 73 1.24 6.54 -0.41
CA ALA A 73 0.86 7.94 -0.61
C ALA A 73 2.04 8.79 -1.12
N TRP A 74 3.25 8.56 -0.59
CA TRP A 74 4.45 9.24 -1.06
C TRP A 74 4.82 8.85 -2.51
N ILE A 75 4.73 7.59 -2.87
CA ILE A 75 4.92 7.10 -4.25
C ILE A 75 3.93 7.78 -5.20
N LEU A 76 2.64 7.81 -4.86
CA LEU A 76 1.60 8.47 -5.67
C LEU A 76 1.85 9.98 -5.80
N TYR A 77 2.32 10.63 -4.76
CA TYR A 77 2.75 12.02 -4.82
C TYR A 77 3.89 12.22 -5.81
N CYS A 78 4.90 11.34 -5.79
CA CYS A 78 6.01 11.38 -6.75
C CYS A 78 5.52 11.18 -8.20
N TRP A 79 4.54 10.29 -8.44
CA TRP A 79 3.94 10.12 -9.77
C TRP A 79 3.25 11.41 -10.24
N CYS A 80 2.43 12.02 -9.38
CA CYS A 80 1.76 13.29 -9.71
C CYS A 80 2.77 14.40 -10.01
N ARG A 81 3.87 14.47 -9.27
CA ARG A 81 4.94 15.42 -9.54
C ARG A 81 5.67 15.10 -10.85
N ALA A 82 5.98 13.85 -11.11
CA ALA A 82 6.62 13.43 -12.34
C ALA A 82 5.79 13.80 -13.58
N CYS A 83 4.44 13.71 -13.48
CA CYS A 83 3.54 14.16 -14.57
C CYS A 83 3.62 15.67 -14.82
N LYS A 84 3.84 16.49 -13.77
CA LYS A 84 3.83 17.96 -13.88
C LYS A 84 5.24 18.56 -14.16
N GLU A 85 6.23 18.07 -13.44
CA GLU A 85 7.60 18.64 -13.41
C GLU A 85 8.61 17.78 -14.19
N GLY A 86 8.15 16.60 -14.67
CA GLY A 86 9.04 15.57 -15.20
C GLY A 86 9.84 14.85 -14.11
N TRP A 87 10.64 13.90 -14.53
CA TRP A 87 11.53 13.14 -13.65
C TRP A 87 12.79 13.94 -13.30
N THR A 88 12.61 14.98 -12.49
CA THR A 88 13.74 15.77 -11.96
C THR A 88 14.54 14.95 -10.95
N LEU A 89 15.79 15.39 -10.67
CA LEU A 89 16.64 14.73 -9.67
C LEU A 89 15.94 14.62 -8.30
N LYS A 90 15.22 15.67 -7.88
CA LYS A 90 14.47 15.69 -6.62
C LYS A 90 13.35 14.64 -6.60
N VAL A 91 12.61 14.49 -7.70
CA VAL A 91 11.55 13.48 -7.82
C VAL A 91 12.14 12.07 -7.79
N CYS A 92 13.25 11.83 -8.50
CA CYS A 92 13.93 10.53 -8.49
C CYS A 92 14.44 10.14 -7.10
N ILE A 93 15.04 11.09 -6.36
CA ILE A 93 15.52 10.84 -5.00
C ILE A 93 14.33 10.50 -4.06
N GLN A 94 13.28 11.32 -4.08
CA GLN A 94 12.10 11.07 -3.26
C GLN A 94 11.43 9.74 -3.60
N MET A 95 11.34 9.42 -4.88
CA MET A 95 10.80 8.15 -5.35
C MET A 95 11.62 6.96 -4.87
N GLY A 96 12.96 7.03 -4.99
CA GLY A 96 13.86 5.99 -4.50
C GLY A 96 13.72 5.74 -2.99
N ILE A 97 13.63 6.82 -2.20
CA ILE A 97 13.42 6.71 -0.74
C ILE A 97 12.04 6.09 -0.44
N ALA A 98 10.97 6.58 -1.08
CA ALA A 98 9.62 6.07 -0.88
C ALA A 98 9.50 4.58 -1.24
N MET A 99 10.09 4.17 -2.36
CA MET A 99 10.14 2.77 -2.79
C MET A 99 10.96 1.89 -1.83
N GLY A 100 12.11 2.37 -1.37
CA GLY A 100 12.94 1.65 -0.39
C GLY A 100 12.22 1.45 0.94
N LEU A 101 11.57 2.48 1.47
CA LEU A 101 10.73 2.36 2.67
C LEU A 101 9.51 1.45 2.44
N CYS A 102 8.91 1.48 1.24
CA CYS A 102 7.83 0.58 0.87
C CYS A 102 8.28 -0.90 0.89
N MET A 103 9.51 -1.19 0.44
CA MET A 103 10.07 -2.53 0.52
C MET A 103 10.29 -3.02 1.96
N LEU A 104 10.52 -2.11 2.90
CA LEU A 104 10.65 -2.43 4.33
C LEU A 104 9.31 -2.53 5.06
N SER A 105 8.20 -2.23 4.38
CA SER A 105 6.86 -2.27 4.95
C SER A 105 6.22 -3.66 4.79
N TYR A 106 5.05 -3.71 4.23
CA TYR A 106 4.28 -4.93 4.03
C TYR A 106 4.28 -5.34 2.55
N TYR A 107 4.55 -6.61 2.26
CA TYR A 107 4.71 -7.11 0.88
C TYR A 107 3.47 -6.90 -0.01
N ASN A 108 2.27 -6.72 0.56
CA ASN A 108 1.07 -6.37 -0.20
C ASN A 108 1.21 -5.03 -0.94
N ALA A 109 2.07 -4.13 -0.45
CA ALA A 109 2.36 -2.86 -1.10
C ALA A 109 3.34 -2.97 -2.29
N TYR A 110 3.97 -4.14 -2.51
CA TYR A 110 4.96 -4.32 -3.58
C TYR A 110 4.38 -4.14 -4.99
N GLY A 111 3.07 -4.26 -5.16
CA GLY A 111 2.39 -3.88 -6.39
C GLY A 111 2.69 -2.45 -6.83
N TYR A 112 2.83 -1.51 -5.88
CA TYR A 112 3.19 -0.12 -6.18
C TYR A 112 4.63 0.03 -6.67
N LEU A 113 5.55 -0.84 -6.25
CA LEU A 113 6.92 -0.86 -6.75
C LEU A 113 6.95 -1.24 -8.23
N LEU A 114 6.24 -2.33 -8.58
CA LEU A 114 6.13 -2.79 -9.95
C LEU A 114 5.45 -1.74 -10.84
N MET A 115 4.32 -1.20 -10.39
CA MET A 115 3.61 -0.15 -11.12
C MET A 115 4.46 1.12 -11.29
N SER A 116 5.31 1.45 -10.31
CA SER A 116 6.22 2.58 -10.41
C SER A 116 7.30 2.37 -11.48
N ALA A 117 7.82 1.14 -11.58
CA ALA A 117 8.78 0.80 -12.62
C ALA A 117 8.14 0.91 -14.02
N VAL A 118 6.93 0.37 -14.20
CA VAL A 118 6.17 0.45 -15.45
C VAL A 118 5.84 1.90 -15.80
N PHE A 119 5.36 2.68 -14.83
CA PHE A 119 5.03 4.10 -15.02
C PHE A 119 6.27 4.93 -15.40
N PHE A 120 7.39 4.73 -14.70
CA PHE A 120 8.64 5.39 -15.02
C PHE A 120 9.13 5.05 -16.43
N ALA A 121 9.14 3.74 -16.78
CA ALA A 121 9.53 3.28 -18.10
C ALA A 121 8.62 3.89 -19.20
N GLY A 122 7.29 3.88 -18.99
CA GLY A 122 6.35 4.50 -19.92
C GLY A 122 6.59 6.00 -20.12
N CYS A 123 6.95 6.74 -19.05
CA CYS A 123 7.32 8.16 -19.17
C CYS A 123 8.62 8.40 -19.94
N MET A 124 9.52 7.41 -19.99
CA MET A 124 10.79 7.51 -20.75
C MET A 124 10.62 7.17 -22.24
N MET A 125 9.46 6.67 -22.65
CA MET A 125 9.14 6.49 -24.06
C MET A 125 8.74 7.83 -24.68
N LYS A 126 9.45 8.24 -25.73
CA LYS A 126 9.14 9.50 -26.44
C LYS A 126 7.84 9.36 -27.22
N CYS A 127 6.79 10.04 -26.76
CA CYS A 127 5.53 10.15 -27.51
C CYS A 127 5.77 10.81 -28.89
N GLY A 128 5.36 10.12 -29.93
CA GLY A 128 5.49 10.60 -31.34
C GLY A 128 6.59 9.94 -32.14
N GLU A 129 7.69 9.51 -31.54
CA GLU A 129 8.78 8.82 -32.24
C GLU A 129 8.81 7.31 -31.94
N GLN A 130 8.02 6.81 -30.99
CA GLN A 130 8.05 5.44 -30.46
C GLN A 130 9.45 4.95 -30.06
N LYS A 131 10.30 5.87 -29.65
CA LYS A 131 11.69 5.59 -29.25
C LYS A 131 11.87 5.80 -27.77
N TRP A 132 12.66 4.93 -27.15
CA TRP A 132 13.04 5.03 -25.74
C TRP A 132 14.19 6.02 -25.56
N ASP A 133 14.10 6.85 -24.53
CA ASP A 133 15.26 7.65 -24.06
C ASP A 133 16.09 6.77 -23.09
N TRP A 134 16.86 5.85 -23.68
CA TRP A 134 17.67 4.89 -22.94
C TRP A 134 18.64 5.55 -21.97
N GLN A 135 19.20 6.69 -22.35
CA GLN A 135 20.15 7.41 -21.50
C GLN A 135 19.49 7.91 -20.22
N GLN A 136 18.32 8.54 -20.32
CA GLN A 136 17.58 9.02 -19.16
C GLN A 136 16.99 7.85 -18.35
N LEU A 137 16.52 6.82 -19.03
CA LEU A 137 15.99 5.60 -18.38
C LEU A 137 17.07 4.97 -17.49
N LEU A 138 18.26 4.73 -18.04
CA LEU A 138 19.35 4.11 -17.29
C LEU A 138 19.86 5.05 -16.19
N LYS A 139 20.15 6.31 -16.48
CA LYS A 139 20.70 7.25 -15.50
C LYS A 139 19.79 7.45 -14.30
N LYS A 140 18.51 7.74 -14.54
CA LYS A 140 17.53 7.97 -13.47
C LYS A 140 17.07 6.68 -12.81
N GLY A 141 16.94 5.59 -13.58
CA GLY A 141 16.60 4.26 -13.07
C GLY A 141 17.69 3.74 -12.12
N CYS A 142 18.96 3.79 -12.52
CA CYS A 142 20.08 3.38 -11.66
C CYS A 142 20.17 4.25 -10.38
N LEU A 143 19.91 5.57 -10.49
CA LEU A 143 19.85 6.42 -9.31
C LEU A 143 18.76 5.96 -8.33
N MET A 144 17.53 5.74 -8.82
CA MET A 144 16.43 5.28 -7.97
C MET A 144 16.71 3.92 -7.37
N LEU A 145 17.19 2.96 -8.15
CA LEU A 145 17.55 1.62 -7.68
C LEU A 145 18.68 1.67 -6.65
N GLY A 146 19.69 2.51 -6.86
CA GLY A 146 20.77 2.71 -5.89
C GLY A 146 20.26 3.22 -4.55
N ILE A 147 19.32 4.18 -4.56
CA ILE A 147 18.68 4.69 -3.33
C ILE A 147 17.83 3.61 -2.67
N VAL A 148 17.04 2.85 -3.45
CA VAL A 148 16.26 1.72 -2.92
C VAL A 148 17.18 0.70 -2.24
N PHE A 149 18.31 0.37 -2.87
CA PHE A 149 19.29 -0.55 -2.31
C PHE A 149 19.91 0.00 -1.01
N LEU A 150 20.24 1.27 -0.95
CA LEU A 150 20.77 1.90 0.27
C LEU A 150 19.74 1.89 1.41
N VAL A 151 18.47 2.12 1.12
CA VAL A 151 17.41 2.18 2.14
C VAL A 151 16.98 0.78 2.60
N ALA A 152 16.79 -0.17 1.69
CA ALA A 152 16.19 -1.47 1.99
C ALA A 152 17.15 -2.66 1.83
N GLY A 153 18.19 -2.54 1.01
CA GLY A 153 19.06 -3.66 0.64
C GLY A 153 19.73 -4.34 1.84
N TRP A 154 20.14 -3.56 2.83
CA TRP A 154 20.75 -4.08 4.06
C TRP A 154 19.86 -5.08 4.81
N TRP A 155 18.54 -4.85 4.80
CA TRP A 155 17.57 -5.73 5.45
C TRP A 155 17.48 -7.09 4.73
N PHE A 156 17.39 -7.06 3.40
CA PHE A 156 17.31 -8.29 2.60
C PHE A 156 18.63 -9.08 2.64
N ILE A 157 19.77 -8.39 2.59
CA ILE A 157 21.09 -9.03 2.74
C ILE A 157 21.20 -9.70 4.11
N ARG A 158 20.84 -8.98 5.17
CA ARG A 158 20.81 -9.53 6.54
C ARG A 158 19.89 -10.75 6.62
N SER A 159 18.69 -10.67 6.06
CA SER A 159 17.74 -11.79 6.07
C SER A 159 18.30 -13.00 5.30
N GLY A 160 18.88 -12.77 4.14
CA GLY A 160 19.53 -13.85 3.37
C GLY A 160 20.67 -14.54 4.11
N ILE A 161 21.48 -13.78 4.85
CA ILE A 161 22.58 -14.34 5.67
C ILE A 161 22.05 -15.11 6.89
N LEU A 162 21.05 -14.57 7.59
CA LEU A 162 20.53 -15.17 8.83
C LEU A 162 19.61 -16.37 8.60
N TYR A 163 18.94 -16.42 7.45
CA TYR A 163 17.90 -17.42 7.16
C TYR A 163 18.23 -18.27 5.92
N ASP A 164 19.51 -18.59 5.71
CA ASP A 164 19.98 -19.51 4.67
C ASP A 164 19.42 -19.21 3.27
N GLY A 165 19.48 -17.94 2.86
CA GLY A 165 19.00 -17.47 1.55
C GLY A 165 17.53 -17.09 1.49
N ASP A 166 16.79 -17.12 2.60
CA ASP A 166 15.40 -16.66 2.66
C ASP A 166 15.33 -15.13 2.80
N PHE A 167 15.55 -14.41 1.70
CA PHE A 167 15.61 -12.95 1.67
C PHE A 167 14.32 -12.27 2.15
N LEU A 168 13.16 -12.89 1.94
CA LEU A 168 11.84 -12.36 2.32
C LEU A 168 11.36 -12.91 3.67
N GLY A 169 12.03 -13.92 4.23
CA GLY A 169 11.62 -14.55 5.47
C GLY A 169 10.35 -15.41 5.36
N MET A 170 9.85 -15.66 4.15
CA MET A 170 8.57 -16.35 3.95
C MET A 170 8.67 -17.85 4.29
N LYS A 171 9.74 -18.49 3.89
CA LYS A 171 10.00 -19.91 4.21
C LYS A 171 10.18 -20.09 5.71
N THR A 172 11.01 -19.25 6.30
CA THR A 172 11.27 -19.23 7.74
C THR A 172 10.00 -18.98 8.53
N SER A 173 9.21 -17.98 8.14
CA SER A 173 7.90 -17.69 8.76
C SER A 173 6.96 -18.90 8.70
N SER A 174 6.90 -19.60 7.56
CA SER A 174 6.07 -20.80 7.42
C SER A 174 6.53 -21.94 8.34
N ILE A 175 7.86 -22.16 8.47
CA ILE A 175 8.41 -23.17 9.38
C ILE A 175 8.05 -22.86 10.84
N TYR A 176 8.20 -21.60 11.25
CA TYR A 176 7.86 -21.19 12.62
C TYR A 176 6.33 -21.22 12.86
N ALA A 177 5.53 -20.85 11.88
CA ALA A 177 4.08 -20.97 11.97
C ALA A 177 3.66 -22.44 12.13
N GLU A 178 4.24 -23.37 11.36
CA GLU A 178 3.99 -24.81 11.51
C GLU A 178 4.32 -25.32 12.90
N LYS A 179 5.39 -24.80 13.51
CA LYS A 179 5.90 -25.29 14.80
C LYS A 179 5.12 -24.73 16.00
N TYR A 180 4.71 -23.46 15.93
CA TYR A 180 4.23 -22.72 17.11
C TYR A 180 2.80 -22.20 17.01
N ALA A 181 2.17 -22.17 15.81
CA ALA A 181 0.79 -21.74 15.69
C ALA A 181 -0.17 -22.80 16.26
N ILE A 182 -1.38 -22.36 16.64
CA ILE A 182 -2.49 -23.24 16.93
C ILE A 182 -2.87 -24.02 15.67
N ASP A 183 -3.46 -25.20 15.84
CA ASP A 183 -3.66 -26.15 14.75
C ASP A 183 -4.44 -25.58 13.56
N GLU A 184 -5.45 -24.74 13.83
CA GLU A 184 -6.25 -24.08 12.79
C GLU A 184 -5.45 -23.09 11.91
N LEU A 185 -4.36 -22.53 12.44
CA LEU A 185 -3.54 -21.53 11.76
C LEU A 185 -2.26 -22.09 11.17
N LYS A 186 -1.96 -23.36 11.39
CA LYS A 186 -0.77 -24.00 10.79
C LYS A 186 -0.86 -24.01 9.26
N PRO A 187 0.25 -23.75 8.57
CA PRO A 187 0.30 -23.80 7.10
C PRO A 187 -0.19 -25.13 6.51
N SER A 188 0.10 -26.25 7.16
CA SER A 188 -0.36 -27.59 6.74
C SER A 188 -1.87 -27.79 6.82
N ASN A 189 -2.54 -27.11 7.74
CA ASN A 189 -3.98 -27.22 7.97
C ASN A 189 -4.80 -26.14 7.23
N ARG A 190 -4.12 -25.18 6.58
CA ARG A 190 -4.83 -24.15 5.81
C ARG A 190 -5.54 -24.77 4.62
N VAL A 191 -6.85 -24.64 4.61
CA VAL A 191 -7.66 -24.96 3.44
C VAL A 191 -7.41 -23.90 2.38
N LEU A 192 -6.64 -24.25 1.35
CA LEU A 192 -6.42 -23.37 0.21
C LEU A 192 -7.59 -23.49 -0.76
N PRO A 193 -8.06 -22.39 -1.36
CA PRO A 193 -9.14 -22.41 -2.35
C PRO A 193 -8.84 -23.37 -3.52
N VAL A 194 -7.60 -23.51 -3.92
CA VAL A 194 -7.16 -24.47 -4.95
C VAL A 194 -7.45 -25.90 -4.54
N ASN A 195 -7.26 -26.25 -3.26
CA ASN A 195 -7.54 -27.60 -2.74
C ASN A 195 -9.05 -27.89 -2.67
N MET A 196 -9.87 -26.83 -2.67
CA MET A 196 -11.35 -26.93 -2.75
C MET A 196 -11.86 -27.00 -4.19
N GLY A 197 -10.98 -27.05 -5.19
CA GLY A 197 -11.37 -27.09 -6.60
C GLY A 197 -11.90 -25.75 -7.14
N MET A 198 -11.64 -24.64 -6.46
CA MET A 198 -12.06 -23.32 -6.88
C MET A 198 -11.19 -22.80 -8.02
N SER A 199 -11.81 -22.26 -9.06
CA SER A 199 -11.11 -21.47 -10.07
C SER A 199 -10.78 -20.07 -9.54
N VAL A 200 -9.87 -19.36 -10.21
CA VAL A 200 -9.53 -17.96 -9.88
C VAL A 200 -10.76 -17.05 -9.97
N LEU A 201 -11.66 -17.31 -10.90
CA LEU A 201 -12.91 -16.55 -11.05
C LEU A 201 -13.86 -16.78 -9.87
N ASP A 202 -13.94 -18.01 -9.38
CA ASP A 202 -14.76 -18.33 -8.20
C ASP A 202 -14.24 -17.60 -6.95
N MET A 203 -12.92 -17.50 -6.81
CA MET A 203 -12.32 -16.75 -5.71
C MET A 203 -12.61 -15.26 -5.77
N ILE A 204 -12.64 -14.67 -6.95
CA ILE A 204 -12.85 -13.22 -7.15
C ILE A 204 -14.32 -12.85 -7.01
N TRP A 205 -15.21 -13.63 -7.64
CA TRP A 205 -16.57 -13.21 -7.90
C TRP A 205 -17.61 -13.83 -6.97
N TRP A 206 -17.52 -15.09 -6.66
CA TRP A 206 -18.52 -15.75 -5.85
C TRP A 206 -18.11 -17.12 -5.33
N VAL A 207 -18.44 -17.40 -4.07
CA VAL A 207 -18.31 -18.73 -3.47
C VAL A 207 -19.64 -19.08 -2.78
N PRO A 208 -20.26 -20.22 -3.10
CA PRO A 208 -21.47 -20.67 -2.43
C PRO A 208 -21.25 -20.86 -0.93
N GLY A 209 -22.06 -20.21 -0.13
CA GLY A 209 -22.17 -20.46 1.31
C GLY A 209 -21.44 -19.49 2.23
N GLU A 210 -20.33 -18.88 1.84
CA GLU A 210 -19.59 -17.96 2.72
C GLU A 210 -19.10 -16.72 1.97
N TRP A 211 -19.65 -15.55 2.31
CA TRP A 211 -19.23 -14.26 1.74
C TRP A 211 -17.76 -13.93 2.03
N GLN A 212 -17.15 -14.52 3.04
CA GLN A 212 -15.74 -14.35 3.41
C GLN A 212 -14.78 -14.80 2.31
N HIS A 213 -15.21 -15.71 1.44
CA HIS A 213 -14.43 -16.17 0.29
C HIS A 213 -14.63 -15.32 -0.98
N ASN A 214 -15.57 -14.38 -0.97
CA ASN A 214 -15.77 -13.45 -2.07
C ASN A 214 -14.76 -12.30 -1.95
N TRP A 215 -13.63 -12.45 -2.63
CA TRP A 215 -12.52 -11.49 -2.55
C TRP A 215 -12.97 -10.05 -2.88
N LEU A 216 -13.79 -9.87 -3.92
CA LEU A 216 -14.25 -8.54 -4.32
C LEU A 216 -15.07 -7.86 -3.23
N VAL A 217 -16.04 -8.57 -2.66
CA VAL A 217 -16.88 -8.02 -1.58
C VAL A 217 -16.05 -7.77 -0.34
N THR A 218 -15.17 -8.70 0.02
CA THR A 218 -14.29 -8.57 1.19
C THR A 218 -13.38 -7.35 1.05
N VAL A 219 -12.76 -7.16 -0.12
CA VAL A 219 -11.90 -5.98 -0.39
C VAL A 219 -12.70 -4.68 -0.31
N LEU A 220 -13.88 -4.61 -0.91
CA LEU A 220 -14.71 -3.39 -0.89
C LEU A 220 -15.19 -3.05 0.52
N VAL A 221 -15.64 -4.05 1.29
CA VAL A 221 -16.13 -3.84 2.65
C VAL A 221 -14.99 -3.52 3.61
N SER A 222 -13.86 -4.23 3.51
CA SER A 222 -12.69 -3.99 4.36
C SER A 222 -12.03 -2.65 4.07
N PHE A 223 -12.02 -2.21 2.83
CA PHE A 223 -11.52 -0.89 2.45
C PHE A 223 -12.28 0.24 3.14
N VAL A 224 -13.59 0.12 3.29
CA VAL A 224 -14.42 1.13 3.97
C VAL A 224 -14.23 1.05 5.48
N GLY A 225 -14.35 -0.13 6.07
CA GLY A 225 -14.24 -0.30 7.51
C GLY A 225 -14.57 -1.71 7.99
N THR A 226 -13.54 -2.54 8.04
CA THR A 226 -13.52 -3.77 8.83
C THR A 226 -12.39 -3.66 9.83
N PHE A 227 -12.66 -3.92 11.09
CA PHE A 227 -11.78 -3.67 12.23
C PHE A 227 -11.45 -4.98 12.94
N GLY A 228 -10.51 -4.93 13.89
CA GLY A 228 -10.05 -6.11 14.61
C GLY A 228 -9.30 -7.08 13.68
N HIS A 229 -9.54 -8.36 13.83
CA HIS A 229 -9.03 -9.43 12.96
C HIS A 229 -9.96 -9.71 11.77
N LEU A 230 -10.60 -8.69 11.21
CA LEU A 230 -11.64 -8.76 10.19
C LEU A 230 -12.97 -9.33 10.74
N ASP A 231 -13.22 -9.15 12.03
CA ASP A 231 -14.37 -9.68 12.77
C ASP A 231 -15.37 -8.59 13.17
N ILE A 232 -14.95 -7.33 13.19
CA ILE A 232 -15.81 -6.19 13.51
C ILE A 232 -16.11 -5.41 12.24
N PHE A 233 -17.33 -5.57 11.75
CA PHE A 233 -17.78 -4.88 10.53
C PHE A 233 -18.45 -3.55 10.85
N MET A 234 -18.20 -2.57 10.00
CA MET A 234 -18.98 -1.34 10.01
C MET A 234 -20.46 -1.66 9.73
N PRO A 235 -21.42 -0.97 10.38
CA PRO A 235 -22.84 -1.15 10.05
C PRO A 235 -23.07 -1.01 8.54
N TYR A 236 -23.82 -1.94 7.97
CA TYR A 236 -24.04 -2.09 6.53
C TYR A 236 -24.51 -0.81 5.81
N LEU A 237 -25.30 0.02 6.53
CA LEU A 237 -25.74 1.31 6.01
C LEU A 237 -24.56 2.23 5.65
N TRP A 238 -23.58 2.35 6.54
CA TRP A 238 -22.41 3.20 6.32
C TRP A 238 -21.51 2.70 5.21
N SER A 239 -21.30 1.38 5.14
CA SER A 239 -20.56 0.78 4.02
C SER A 239 -21.20 1.12 2.67
N LYS A 240 -22.53 1.05 2.57
CA LYS A 240 -23.26 1.48 1.36
C LYS A 240 -23.08 2.95 1.05
N VAL A 241 -23.16 3.83 2.05
CA VAL A 241 -22.97 5.28 1.86
C VAL A 241 -21.59 5.57 1.26
N TYR A 242 -20.54 4.98 1.79
CA TYR A 242 -19.18 5.15 1.23
C TYR A 242 -19.07 4.61 -0.20
N LEU A 243 -19.63 3.42 -0.48
CA LEU A 243 -19.62 2.84 -1.83
C LEU A 243 -20.37 3.72 -2.84
N ILE A 244 -21.50 4.33 -2.43
CA ILE A 244 -22.23 5.28 -3.27
C ILE A 244 -21.37 6.53 -3.53
N VAL A 245 -20.71 7.08 -2.51
CA VAL A 245 -19.82 8.24 -2.68
C VAL A 245 -18.70 7.95 -3.67
N PHE A 246 -18.07 6.76 -3.58
CA PHE A 246 -17.06 6.33 -4.55
C PHE A 246 -17.63 6.16 -5.96
N ALA A 247 -18.79 5.51 -6.10
CA ALA A 247 -19.44 5.33 -7.40
C ALA A 247 -19.77 6.68 -8.04
N VAL A 248 -20.34 7.63 -7.29
CA VAL A 248 -20.62 8.99 -7.76
C VAL A 248 -19.32 9.71 -8.17
N GLY A 249 -18.24 9.55 -7.40
CA GLY A 249 -16.93 10.12 -7.73
C GLY A 249 -16.38 9.58 -9.05
N ILE A 250 -16.46 8.28 -9.29
CA ILE A 250 -16.02 7.62 -10.52
C ILE A 250 -16.86 8.07 -11.72
N LEU A 251 -18.19 8.06 -11.59
CA LEU A 251 -19.11 8.47 -12.64
C LEU A 251 -18.97 9.95 -12.97
N GLY A 252 -18.83 10.82 -11.96
CA GLY A 252 -18.61 12.25 -12.16
C GLY A 252 -17.31 12.59 -12.89
N ASN A 253 -16.27 11.79 -12.71
CA ASN A 253 -15.01 11.96 -13.44
C ASN A 253 -15.14 11.51 -14.92
N SER A 254 -15.84 10.40 -15.16
CA SER A 254 -16.05 9.91 -16.53
C SER A 254 -16.89 10.87 -17.39
N TRP A 255 -17.76 11.66 -16.79
CA TRP A 255 -18.57 12.68 -17.50
C TRP A 255 -17.77 13.92 -17.92
N ARG A 256 -16.69 14.24 -17.20
CA ARG A 256 -15.78 15.35 -17.55
C ARG A 256 -14.77 15.01 -18.64
N LEU A 257 -14.60 13.74 -18.96
CA LEU A 257 -13.70 13.26 -20.02
C LEU A 257 -14.39 13.16 -21.40
N ARG A 258 -15.69 13.46 -21.47
CA ARG A 258 -16.47 13.64 -22.70
C ARG A 258 -16.66 15.13 -22.96
#